data_bfa9f245e8d127289c7fd02d5ed24224
#
_entry.id   bfa9f245e8d127289c7fd02d5ed24224
#
_cell.length_a   1.000
_cell.length_b   1.000
_cell.length_c   1.000
_cell.angle_alpha   90.00
_cell.angle_beta   90.00
_cell.angle_gamma   90.00
#
_symmetry.space_group_name_H-M   'P 1'
#
loop_
_entity.id
_entity.type
_entity.pdbx_description
1 polymer ?
#
loop_
_entity_poly.entity_id
_entity_poly.type
_entity_poly.pdbx_seq_one_letter_code
_entity_poly.pdbx_strand_id
1 'polypeptide(L)'
;MAFIPEDKLLEIKDAASIEEVVGQYVKLTQKGRNLSGLCPFHSETKPSFTVAPEKGIFHCFGCGVGGNVFSFLMHYHRLSFPEAVQELARRYGIPVSVKDLGPEGAQQAKKRTKAYEANTAAAAFYAATLASSEGRPGRDYLKKRGLTPEIIQAFQLGYAVDEWDALRRHFQHRGISLELGQEVGLLAPRDRGGFYDRFRGRIIFPIFDRQSRVIAFGGRTIGDGEPKYLNSPESLLYSKGRTLYGLPQAAAALRATGVALVVEGYLDLIALQVHGVANVLATLGTALTREQVRLLKAVADKVVLVYDGDAAGAKAMKRAFPLFAQENLAVRALPLPAGLDPDSYAQAHGVEMFRSAWDSAQPWFSYLLEDLIITHGLDIEGRVAVLSELRPFVQVMSDPVEQDLWLRNTSERLGVDAAALRKSLTSLAPISAARLDPTRSIVVDQEKKLLRWVLAHPEAVAPEELEEWTEEFRNPELKGLLELIITSYREHGRMDHSLLVQQATGETQR
;
A
#
# COMPACT_ATOMS: atom_id res chain seq x y z
N MET A 1 -13.75 20.93 -25.51
CA MET A 1 -14.40 20.58 -24.23
C MET A 1 -15.31 19.41 -24.48
N ALA A 2 -15.27 18.39 -23.65
CA ALA A 2 -16.21 17.27 -23.72
C ALA A 2 -17.61 17.79 -23.38
N PHE A 3 -18.55 17.62 -24.28
CA PHE A 3 -19.95 17.99 -24.04
C PHE A 3 -20.72 16.71 -23.71
N ILE A 4 -20.82 16.40 -22.40
CA ILE A 4 -21.76 15.39 -21.95
C ILE A 4 -23.12 16.09 -21.87
N PRO A 5 -24.17 15.52 -22.48
CA PRO A 5 -25.51 16.10 -22.44
C PRO A 5 -25.95 16.37 -21.00
N GLU A 6 -26.51 17.54 -20.76
CA GLU A 6 -26.86 18.01 -19.41
C GLU A 6 -27.97 17.14 -18.79
N ASP A 7 -28.88 16.63 -19.62
CA ASP A 7 -29.91 15.66 -19.23
C ASP A 7 -29.31 14.36 -18.69
N LYS A 8 -28.23 13.86 -19.27
CA LYS A 8 -27.53 12.66 -18.78
C LYS A 8 -26.78 12.90 -17.48
N LEU A 9 -26.19 14.10 -17.31
CA LEU A 9 -25.57 14.47 -16.05
C LEU A 9 -26.60 14.58 -14.91
N LEU A 10 -27.78 15.12 -15.21
CA LEU A 10 -28.88 15.18 -14.25
C LEU A 10 -29.41 13.80 -13.91
N GLU A 11 -29.65 12.93 -14.91
CA GLU A 11 -30.11 11.55 -14.73
C GLU A 11 -29.16 10.77 -13.81
N ILE A 12 -27.85 10.88 -14.05
CA ILE A 12 -26.84 10.23 -13.20
C ILE A 12 -26.81 10.82 -11.80
N LYS A 13 -26.90 12.16 -11.68
CA LYS A 13 -26.89 12.86 -10.39
C LYS A 13 -28.11 12.50 -9.54
N ASP A 14 -29.26 12.33 -10.17
CA ASP A 14 -30.51 11.97 -9.48
C ASP A 14 -30.50 10.50 -9.05
N ALA A 15 -29.92 9.62 -9.86
CA ALA A 15 -29.77 8.19 -9.54
C ALA A 15 -28.65 7.95 -8.50
N ALA A 16 -27.59 8.74 -8.53
CA ALA A 16 -26.42 8.58 -7.67
C ALA A 16 -26.52 9.48 -6.43
N SER A 17 -27.26 9.04 -5.41
CA SER A 17 -27.28 9.76 -4.13
C SER A 17 -25.87 10.03 -3.61
N ILE A 18 -25.59 11.29 -3.29
CA ILE A 18 -24.27 11.67 -2.76
C ILE A 18 -23.96 10.98 -1.43
N GLU A 19 -24.98 10.77 -0.62
CA GLU A 19 -24.88 10.04 0.64
C GLU A 19 -24.45 8.59 0.41
N GLU A 20 -25.09 7.90 -0.53
CA GLU A 20 -24.78 6.53 -0.87
C GLU A 20 -23.38 6.40 -1.47
N VAL A 21 -23.03 7.26 -2.43
CA VAL A 21 -21.72 7.21 -3.09
C VAL A 21 -20.60 7.53 -2.12
N VAL A 22 -20.72 8.60 -1.33
CA VAL A 22 -19.72 9.01 -0.35
C VAL A 22 -19.63 8.03 0.80
N GLY A 23 -20.75 7.52 1.28
CA GLY A 23 -20.83 6.57 2.40
C GLY A 23 -20.09 5.26 2.15
N GLN A 24 -19.78 4.92 0.89
CA GLN A 24 -18.95 3.77 0.57
C GLN A 24 -17.46 3.98 0.85
N TYR A 25 -17.05 5.23 1.01
CA TYR A 25 -15.65 5.63 1.18
C TYR A 25 -15.38 6.32 2.52
N VAL A 26 -16.42 6.92 3.10
CA VAL A 26 -16.33 7.73 4.32
C VAL A 26 -17.42 7.27 5.28
N LYS A 27 -17.05 7.00 6.53
CA LYS A 27 -18.03 6.75 7.60
C LYS A 27 -18.73 8.06 7.92
N LEU A 28 -20.00 8.14 7.58
CA LEU A 28 -20.82 9.32 7.77
C LEU A 28 -21.72 9.14 9.01
N THR A 29 -21.83 10.19 9.81
CA THR A 29 -22.73 10.27 10.97
C THR A 29 -23.70 11.42 10.81
N GLN A 30 -24.96 11.22 11.21
CA GLN A 30 -26.00 12.25 11.11
C GLN A 30 -25.67 13.45 12.00
N LYS A 31 -25.73 14.65 11.42
CA LYS A 31 -25.56 15.92 12.14
C LYS A 31 -26.61 16.93 11.66
N GLY A 32 -27.75 16.93 12.29
CA GLY A 32 -28.92 17.70 11.85
C GLY A 32 -29.45 17.19 10.51
N ARG A 33 -29.58 18.07 9.50
CA ARG A 33 -29.99 17.70 8.11
C ARG A 33 -28.84 17.20 7.24
N ASN A 34 -27.61 17.34 7.71
CA ASN A 34 -26.42 16.94 6.98
C ASN A 34 -25.78 15.71 7.60
N LEU A 35 -24.85 15.10 6.87
CA LEU A 35 -23.98 14.05 7.36
C LEU A 35 -22.57 14.58 7.54
N SER A 36 -21.87 14.13 8.56
CA SER A 36 -20.51 14.56 8.86
C SER A 36 -19.58 13.35 8.99
N GLY A 37 -18.33 13.49 8.55
CA GLY A 37 -17.30 12.46 8.64
C GLY A 37 -15.92 13.06 8.59
N LEU A 38 -14.90 12.22 8.75
CA LEU A 38 -13.51 12.63 8.53
C LEU A 38 -13.23 12.76 7.02
N CYS A 39 -12.47 13.78 6.64
CA CYS A 39 -12.19 14.06 5.24
C CYS A 39 -11.29 12.97 4.62
N PRO A 40 -11.66 12.39 3.46
CA PRO A 40 -10.81 11.43 2.78
C PRO A 40 -9.67 12.07 1.99
N PHE A 41 -9.63 13.41 1.89
CA PHE A 41 -8.70 14.15 1.04
C PHE A 41 -7.53 14.78 1.83
N HIS A 42 -7.68 14.97 3.15
CA HIS A 42 -6.62 15.44 4.03
C HIS A 42 -6.73 14.77 5.40
N SER A 43 -5.64 14.78 6.16
CA SER A 43 -5.62 14.25 7.52
C SER A 43 -6.26 15.21 8.49
N GLU A 44 -7.21 14.69 9.27
CA GLU A 44 -7.86 15.43 10.35
C GLU A 44 -8.33 14.47 11.44
N THR A 45 -8.52 15.02 12.64
CA THR A 45 -8.97 14.28 13.81
C THR A 45 -10.40 14.61 14.20
N LYS A 46 -10.85 15.81 13.82
CA LYS A 46 -12.23 16.26 14.05
C LYS A 46 -12.94 16.30 12.69
N PRO A 47 -14.17 15.78 12.62
CA PRO A 47 -14.92 15.77 11.37
C PRO A 47 -15.15 17.19 10.84
N SER A 48 -14.52 17.53 9.71
CA SER A 48 -14.75 18.75 8.96
C SER A 48 -15.38 18.51 7.58
N PHE A 49 -15.52 17.25 7.20
CA PHE A 49 -16.16 16.86 5.96
C PHE A 49 -17.67 16.73 6.18
N THR A 50 -18.43 17.45 5.38
CA THR A 50 -19.89 17.51 5.47
C THR A 50 -20.51 17.12 4.14
N VAL A 51 -21.52 16.27 4.18
CA VAL A 51 -22.37 15.92 3.03
C VAL A 51 -23.75 16.49 3.29
N ALA A 52 -24.28 17.22 2.33
CA ALA A 52 -25.64 17.76 2.34
C ALA A 52 -26.50 17.01 1.32
N PRO A 53 -27.23 15.94 1.72
CA PRO A 53 -27.99 15.11 0.79
C PRO A 53 -29.03 15.88 -0.02
N GLU A 54 -29.78 16.78 0.63
CA GLU A 54 -30.80 17.61 -0.03
C GLU A 54 -30.23 18.50 -1.14
N LYS A 55 -28.96 18.91 -1.02
CA LYS A 55 -28.27 19.76 -2.02
C LYS A 55 -27.46 18.92 -3.02
N GLY A 56 -27.26 17.63 -2.77
CA GLY A 56 -26.42 16.75 -3.58
C GLY A 56 -24.94 17.17 -3.61
N ILE A 57 -24.42 17.77 -2.51
CA ILE A 57 -23.05 18.29 -2.44
C ILE A 57 -22.34 17.81 -1.17
N PHE A 58 -21.01 17.79 -1.24
CA PHE A 58 -20.13 17.70 -0.09
C PHE A 58 -19.23 18.92 0.02
N HIS A 59 -18.74 19.21 1.19
CA HIS A 59 -17.71 20.23 1.42
C HIS A 59 -16.87 19.84 2.65
N CYS A 60 -15.57 20.02 2.55
CA CYS A 60 -14.64 19.90 3.67
C CYS A 60 -14.21 21.29 4.15
N PHE A 61 -14.55 21.64 5.39
CA PHE A 61 -14.16 22.90 6.00
C PHE A 61 -12.68 22.97 6.42
N GLY A 62 -11.98 21.81 6.42
CA GLY A 62 -10.54 21.73 6.72
C GLY A 62 -9.66 22.02 5.53
N CYS A 63 -9.89 21.38 4.37
CA CYS A 63 -9.05 21.52 3.18
C CYS A 63 -9.74 22.29 2.02
N GLY A 64 -10.99 22.72 2.18
CA GLY A 64 -11.73 23.47 1.17
C GLY A 64 -12.24 22.65 -0.02
N VAL A 65 -11.91 21.36 -0.12
CA VAL A 65 -12.39 20.48 -1.20
C VAL A 65 -13.89 20.30 -1.08
N GLY A 66 -14.60 20.51 -2.17
CA GLY A 66 -16.05 20.37 -2.22
C GLY A 66 -16.58 20.17 -3.63
N GLY A 67 -17.86 19.85 -3.73
CA GLY A 67 -18.52 19.65 -5.02
C GLY A 67 -19.66 18.64 -4.95
N ASN A 68 -20.02 18.07 -6.09
CA ASN A 68 -21.07 17.08 -6.22
C ASN A 68 -20.48 15.65 -6.25
N VAL A 69 -21.33 14.66 -6.54
CA VAL A 69 -20.94 13.24 -6.61
C VAL A 69 -19.83 12.97 -7.63
N PHE A 70 -19.81 13.69 -8.76
CA PHE A 70 -18.73 13.57 -9.76
C PHE A 70 -17.41 14.11 -9.19
N SER A 71 -17.47 15.31 -8.60
CA SER A 71 -16.29 15.93 -7.98
C SER A 71 -15.69 15.06 -6.88
N PHE A 72 -16.54 14.37 -6.12
CA PHE A 72 -16.07 13.43 -5.11
C PHE A 72 -15.25 12.29 -5.72
N LEU A 73 -15.76 11.63 -6.75
CA LEU A 73 -15.04 10.55 -7.42
C LEU A 73 -13.77 11.03 -8.13
N MET A 74 -13.82 12.22 -8.74
CA MET A 74 -12.64 12.84 -9.37
C MET A 74 -11.49 13.01 -8.34
N HIS A 75 -11.78 13.55 -7.17
CA HIS A 75 -10.78 13.74 -6.12
C HIS A 75 -10.35 12.42 -5.49
N TYR A 76 -11.30 11.52 -5.21
CA TYR A 76 -11.02 10.28 -4.49
C TYR A 76 -10.25 9.27 -5.34
N HIS A 77 -10.66 9.07 -6.59
CA HIS A 77 -10.04 8.12 -7.53
C HIS A 77 -9.06 8.79 -8.52
N ARG A 78 -8.86 10.12 -8.43
CA ARG A 78 -8.09 10.93 -9.39
C ARG A 78 -8.58 10.71 -10.83
N LEU A 79 -9.87 10.68 -11.01
CA LEU A 79 -10.51 10.57 -12.31
C LEU A 79 -10.64 11.94 -12.95
N SER A 80 -10.63 11.98 -14.29
CA SER A 80 -11.16 13.11 -15.03
C SER A 80 -12.69 13.17 -14.90
N PHE A 81 -13.29 14.33 -15.18
CA PHE A 81 -14.75 14.47 -15.13
C PHE A 81 -15.48 13.43 -16.01
N PRO A 82 -15.08 13.22 -17.29
CA PRO A 82 -15.69 12.18 -18.10
C PRO A 82 -15.59 10.77 -17.52
N GLU A 83 -14.49 10.44 -16.89
CA GLU A 83 -14.29 9.13 -16.24
C GLU A 83 -15.21 8.97 -15.00
N ALA A 84 -15.35 10.03 -14.20
CA ALA A 84 -16.26 10.01 -13.05
C ALA A 84 -17.73 9.85 -13.49
N VAL A 85 -18.13 10.53 -14.58
CA VAL A 85 -19.46 10.39 -15.19
C VAL A 85 -19.68 8.96 -15.68
N GLN A 86 -18.72 8.38 -16.40
CA GLN A 86 -18.82 7.03 -16.93
C GLN A 86 -18.88 5.97 -15.82
N GLU A 87 -18.12 6.16 -14.74
CA GLU A 87 -18.12 5.25 -13.59
C GLU A 87 -19.49 5.23 -12.89
N LEU A 88 -20.10 6.40 -12.65
CA LEU A 88 -21.44 6.49 -12.07
C LEU A 88 -22.51 5.97 -13.02
N ALA A 89 -22.45 6.37 -14.28
CA ALA A 89 -23.39 5.89 -15.31
C ALA A 89 -23.43 4.37 -15.37
N ARG A 90 -22.26 3.73 -15.41
CA ARG A 90 -22.15 2.27 -15.41
C ARG A 90 -22.71 1.66 -14.12
N ARG A 91 -22.43 2.28 -12.97
CA ARG A 91 -22.85 1.80 -11.64
C ARG A 91 -24.37 1.81 -11.48
N TYR A 92 -25.02 2.84 -12.03
CA TYR A 92 -26.48 3.00 -11.95
C TYR A 92 -27.21 2.55 -13.19
N GLY A 93 -26.52 1.89 -14.14
CA GLY A 93 -27.14 1.33 -15.35
C GLY A 93 -27.62 2.38 -16.36
N ILE A 94 -27.10 3.61 -16.29
CA ILE A 94 -27.48 4.71 -17.18
C ILE A 94 -26.58 4.69 -18.41
N PRO A 95 -27.14 4.53 -19.64
CA PRO A 95 -26.33 4.50 -20.84
C PRO A 95 -25.78 5.89 -21.17
N VAL A 96 -24.45 6.05 -21.07
CA VAL A 96 -23.72 7.23 -21.54
C VAL A 96 -22.88 6.82 -22.74
N SER A 97 -23.12 7.49 -23.87
CA SER A 97 -22.36 7.22 -25.09
C SER A 97 -20.91 7.71 -24.96
N VAL A 98 -19.97 6.92 -25.48
CA VAL A 98 -18.54 7.35 -25.53
C VAL A 98 -18.37 8.67 -26.30
N LYS A 99 -19.29 9.00 -27.22
CA LYS A 99 -19.32 10.26 -27.96
C LYS A 99 -19.57 11.49 -27.07
N ASP A 100 -20.23 11.28 -25.92
CA ASP A 100 -20.60 12.34 -24.97
C ASP A 100 -19.39 12.81 -24.11
N LEU A 101 -18.29 12.04 -24.08
CA LEU A 101 -17.11 12.30 -23.25
C LEU A 101 -16.11 13.31 -23.87
N GLY A 102 -16.34 13.75 -25.10
CA GLY A 102 -15.37 14.49 -25.89
C GLY A 102 -14.19 13.64 -26.36
N PRO A 103 -13.37 14.12 -27.29
CA PRO A 103 -12.34 13.30 -27.95
C PRO A 103 -11.32 12.70 -26.97
N GLU A 104 -10.78 13.49 -26.07
CA GLU A 104 -9.75 13.03 -25.10
C GLU A 104 -10.32 12.10 -24.02
N GLY A 105 -11.44 12.48 -23.41
CA GLY A 105 -12.10 11.65 -22.41
C GLY A 105 -12.63 10.34 -23.00
N ALA A 106 -13.17 10.37 -24.21
CA ALA A 106 -13.57 9.19 -24.94
C ALA A 106 -12.40 8.25 -25.25
N GLN A 107 -11.25 8.82 -25.64
CA GLN A 107 -10.03 8.06 -25.91
C GLN A 107 -9.51 7.40 -24.61
N GLN A 108 -9.47 8.14 -23.50
CA GLN A 108 -9.01 7.62 -22.22
C GLN A 108 -9.94 6.57 -21.64
N ALA A 109 -11.26 6.79 -21.69
CA ALA A 109 -12.27 5.81 -21.29
C ALA A 109 -12.15 4.52 -22.12
N LYS A 110 -12.01 4.63 -23.46
CA LYS A 110 -11.79 3.51 -24.35
C LYS A 110 -10.50 2.76 -24.04
N LYS A 111 -9.42 3.49 -23.70
CA LYS A 111 -8.15 2.90 -23.30
C LYS A 111 -8.30 2.09 -22.00
N ARG A 112 -8.98 2.64 -20.98
CA ARG A 112 -9.27 1.92 -19.73
C ARG A 112 -10.12 0.67 -19.96
N THR A 113 -11.16 0.76 -20.77
CA THR A 113 -12.00 -0.40 -21.10
C THR A 113 -11.17 -1.50 -21.74
N LYS A 114 -10.36 -1.18 -22.74
CA LYS A 114 -9.46 -2.15 -23.38
C LYS A 114 -8.42 -2.72 -22.40
N ALA A 115 -7.93 -1.93 -21.45
CA ALA A 115 -7.00 -2.40 -20.42
C ALA A 115 -7.67 -3.42 -19.48
N TYR A 116 -8.93 -3.20 -19.07
CA TYR A 116 -9.71 -4.20 -18.32
C TYR A 116 -9.96 -5.47 -19.15
N GLU A 117 -10.28 -5.34 -20.43
CA GLU A 117 -10.48 -6.48 -21.35
C GLU A 117 -9.19 -7.30 -21.47
N ALA A 118 -8.04 -6.66 -21.62
CA ALA A 118 -6.73 -7.33 -21.68
C ALA A 118 -6.42 -8.08 -20.39
N ASN A 119 -6.63 -7.45 -19.22
CA ASN A 119 -6.42 -8.11 -17.93
C ASN A 119 -7.39 -9.27 -17.71
N THR A 120 -8.66 -9.12 -18.09
CA THR A 120 -9.67 -10.18 -18.01
C THR A 120 -9.30 -11.36 -18.92
N ALA A 121 -8.85 -11.09 -20.15
CA ALA A 121 -8.40 -12.12 -21.08
C ALA A 121 -7.17 -12.87 -20.56
N ALA A 122 -6.21 -12.14 -19.95
CA ALA A 122 -5.03 -12.75 -19.33
C ALA A 122 -5.38 -13.61 -18.11
N ALA A 123 -6.29 -13.13 -17.23
CA ALA A 123 -6.76 -13.92 -16.09
C ALA A 123 -7.42 -15.23 -16.53
N ALA A 124 -8.30 -15.15 -17.51
CA ALA A 124 -8.95 -16.33 -18.09
C ALA A 124 -7.94 -17.30 -18.74
N PHE A 125 -6.93 -16.77 -19.45
CA PHE A 125 -5.86 -17.57 -20.04
C PHE A 125 -5.06 -18.30 -18.97
N TYR A 126 -4.59 -17.62 -17.91
CA TYR A 126 -3.83 -18.24 -16.83
C TYR A 126 -4.65 -19.26 -16.04
N ALA A 127 -5.93 -19.00 -15.80
CA ALA A 127 -6.84 -19.97 -15.15
C ALA A 127 -7.05 -21.22 -16.02
N ALA A 128 -7.27 -21.05 -17.33
CA ALA A 128 -7.39 -22.16 -18.28
C ALA A 128 -6.07 -22.96 -18.37
N THR A 129 -4.93 -22.29 -18.39
CA THR A 129 -3.61 -22.93 -18.35
C THR A 129 -3.43 -23.76 -17.07
N LEU A 130 -3.82 -23.23 -15.91
CA LEU A 130 -3.77 -23.99 -14.64
C LEU A 130 -4.61 -25.25 -14.72
N ALA A 131 -5.77 -25.21 -15.39
CA ALA A 131 -6.66 -26.36 -15.53
C ALA A 131 -6.19 -27.39 -16.58
N SER A 132 -5.33 -26.98 -17.53
CA SER A 132 -4.84 -27.83 -18.64
C SER A 132 -3.77 -28.84 -18.19
N SER A 133 -3.32 -29.69 -19.11
CA SER A 133 -2.16 -30.58 -18.88
C SER A 133 -0.88 -29.84 -18.51
N GLU A 134 -0.64 -28.68 -19.13
CA GLU A 134 0.53 -27.83 -18.89
C GLU A 134 0.53 -27.22 -17.49
N GLY A 135 -0.65 -27.04 -16.89
CA GLY A 135 -0.82 -26.51 -15.54
C GLY A 135 -0.54 -27.50 -14.40
N ARG A 136 -0.14 -28.74 -14.70
CA ARG A 136 0.15 -29.77 -13.68
C ARG A 136 1.14 -29.27 -12.60
N PRO A 137 2.29 -28.65 -12.96
CA PRO A 137 3.24 -28.17 -11.94
C PRO A 137 2.61 -27.12 -11.00
N GLY A 138 1.77 -26.24 -11.55
CA GLY A 138 1.02 -25.25 -10.77
C GLY A 138 0.01 -25.90 -9.82
N ARG A 139 -0.78 -26.87 -10.32
CA ARG A 139 -1.75 -27.60 -9.48
C ARG A 139 -1.08 -28.40 -8.37
N ASP A 140 0.03 -29.08 -8.66
CA ASP A 140 0.78 -29.84 -7.67
C ASP A 140 1.34 -28.91 -6.57
N TYR A 141 1.84 -27.73 -6.95
CA TYR A 141 2.27 -26.69 -6.01
C TYR A 141 1.13 -26.19 -5.12
N LEU A 142 -0.02 -25.83 -5.68
CA LEU A 142 -1.18 -25.34 -4.94
C LEU A 142 -1.75 -26.42 -4.00
N LYS A 143 -1.80 -27.67 -4.47
CA LYS A 143 -2.20 -28.83 -3.65
C LYS A 143 -1.25 -29.06 -2.46
N LYS A 144 0.07 -28.96 -2.69
CA LYS A 144 1.09 -29.06 -1.63
C LYS A 144 0.91 -27.97 -0.56
N ARG A 145 0.40 -26.80 -0.97
CA ARG A 145 0.06 -25.67 -0.09
C ARG A 145 -1.33 -25.78 0.57
N GLY A 146 -2.05 -26.89 0.36
CA GLY A 146 -3.36 -27.10 0.98
C GLY A 146 -4.51 -26.28 0.37
N LEU A 147 -4.31 -25.66 -0.81
CA LEU A 147 -5.37 -24.86 -1.43
C LEU A 147 -6.45 -25.75 -2.05
N THR A 148 -7.71 -25.49 -1.69
CA THR A 148 -8.86 -26.20 -2.24
C THR A 148 -9.30 -25.65 -3.60
N PRO A 149 -10.02 -26.45 -4.43
CA PRO A 149 -10.56 -25.96 -5.71
C PRO A 149 -11.43 -24.72 -5.56
N GLU A 150 -12.21 -24.62 -4.48
CA GLU A 150 -13.10 -23.48 -4.19
C GLU A 150 -12.29 -22.21 -3.97
N ILE A 151 -11.20 -22.28 -3.24
CA ILE A 151 -10.29 -21.14 -3.02
C ILE A 151 -9.58 -20.76 -4.33
N ILE A 152 -9.09 -21.74 -5.09
CA ILE A 152 -8.47 -21.49 -6.40
C ILE A 152 -9.45 -20.73 -7.30
N GLN A 153 -10.72 -21.12 -7.31
CA GLN A 153 -11.77 -20.47 -8.08
C GLN A 153 -12.12 -19.08 -7.53
N ALA A 154 -12.29 -18.93 -6.21
CA ALA A 154 -12.66 -17.66 -5.58
C ALA A 154 -11.62 -16.56 -5.79
N PHE A 155 -10.33 -16.94 -5.85
CA PHE A 155 -9.22 -16.03 -6.14
C PHE A 155 -8.84 -16.01 -7.63
N GLN A 156 -9.51 -16.80 -8.48
CA GLN A 156 -9.22 -16.93 -9.91
C GLN A 156 -7.73 -17.22 -10.17
N LEU A 157 -7.11 -18.07 -9.33
CA LEU A 157 -5.69 -18.37 -9.44
C LEU A 157 -5.39 -19.01 -10.79
N GLY A 158 -4.23 -18.70 -11.34
CA GLY A 158 -3.78 -19.19 -12.62
C GLY A 158 -2.35 -19.70 -12.60
N TYR A 159 -1.89 -20.16 -13.75
CA TYR A 159 -0.53 -20.57 -13.96
C TYR A 159 0.01 -20.00 -15.28
N ALA A 160 1.16 -19.36 -15.21
CA ALA A 160 1.92 -18.97 -16.37
C ALA A 160 3.00 -20.04 -16.63
N VAL A 161 2.93 -20.71 -17.77
CA VAL A 161 3.94 -21.68 -18.20
C VAL A 161 5.31 -21.02 -18.32
N ASP A 162 6.39 -21.82 -18.25
CA ASP A 162 7.74 -21.30 -18.40
C ASP A 162 8.11 -21.14 -19.89
N GLU A 163 7.33 -20.31 -20.59
CA GLU A 163 7.52 -19.94 -21.98
C GLU A 163 7.61 -18.42 -22.14
N TRP A 164 8.37 -17.97 -23.13
CA TRP A 164 8.62 -16.55 -23.35
C TRP A 164 7.47 -15.79 -24.04
N ASP A 165 6.50 -16.49 -24.60
CA ASP A 165 5.51 -15.88 -25.50
C ASP A 165 4.12 -16.53 -25.52
N ALA A 166 3.80 -17.34 -24.53
CA ALA A 166 2.50 -18.04 -24.43
C ALA A 166 1.31 -17.05 -24.37
N LEU A 167 1.36 -16.07 -23.44
CA LEU A 167 0.34 -15.03 -23.34
C LEU A 167 0.41 -14.08 -24.54
N ARG A 168 1.61 -13.73 -25.01
CA ARG A 168 1.78 -12.88 -26.20
C ARG A 168 1.07 -13.48 -27.43
N ARG A 169 1.26 -14.79 -27.69
CA ARG A 169 0.55 -15.51 -28.77
C ARG A 169 -0.97 -15.48 -28.54
N HIS A 170 -1.43 -15.71 -27.30
CA HIS A 170 -2.85 -15.63 -26.95
C HIS A 170 -3.44 -14.25 -27.26
N PHE A 171 -2.74 -13.16 -26.91
CA PHE A 171 -3.16 -11.81 -27.25
C PHE A 171 -3.27 -11.56 -28.75
N GLN A 172 -2.29 -12.02 -29.53
CA GLN A 172 -2.31 -11.93 -30.99
C GLN A 172 -3.54 -12.66 -31.59
N HIS A 173 -3.81 -13.87 -31.13
CA HIS A 173 -4.98 -14.63 -31.58
C HIS A 173 -6.31 -13.96 -31.23
N ARG A 174 -6.36 -13.22 -30.14
CA ARG A 174 -7.56 -12.48 -29.70
C ARG A 174 -7.64 -11.05 -30.25
N GLY A 175 -6.69 -10.61 -31.04
CA GLY A 175 -6.64 -9.24 -31.55
C GLY A 175 -6.39 -8.19 -30.46
N ILE A 176 -5.80 -8.58 -29.32
CA ILE A 176 -5.41 -7.65 -28.24
C ILE A 176 -4.05 -7.06 -28.59
N SER A 177 -3.91 -5.71 -28.53
CA SER A 177 -2.66 -5.02 -28.82
C SER A 177 -1.56 -5.43 -27.84
N LEU A 178 -0.35 -5.71 -28.35
CA LEU A 178 0.81 -6.07 -27.55
C LEU A 178 1.35 -4.87 -26.76
N GLU A 179 1.22 -3.67 -27.32
CA GLU A 179 1.55 -2.41 -26.65
C GLU A 179 0.66 -2.21 -25.43
N LEU A 180 -0.64 -2.50 -25.56
CA LEU A 180 -1.56 -2.49 -24.43
C LEU A 180 -1.18 -3.53 -23.38
N GLY A 181 -0.75 -4.73 -23.81
CA GLY A 181 -0.22 -5.78 -22.93
C GLY A 181 1.00 -5.31 -22.13
N GLN A 182 1.87 -4.51 -22.73
CA GLN A 182 3.00 -3.86 -22.04
C GLN A 182 2.52 -2.78 -21.07
N GLU A 183 1.61 -1.91 -21.48
CA GLU A 183 1.07 -0.82 -20.65
C GLU A 183 0.40 -1.32 -19.37
N VAL A 184 -0.28 -2.47 -19.43
CA VAL A 184 -0.87 -3.11 -18.23
C VAL A 184 0.09 -4.04 -17.49
N GLY A 185 1.35 -4.12 -17.93
CA GLY A 185 2.41 -4.85 -17.25
C GLY A 185 2.35 -6.37 -17.39
N LEU A 186 1.69 -6.89 -18.40
CA LEU A 186 1.62 -8.32 -18.74
C LEU A 186 2.74 -8.75 -19.69
N LEU A 187 3.16 -7.86 -20.55
CA LEU A 187 4.28 -8.04 -21.47
C LEU A 187 5.43 -7.10 -21.14
N ALA A 188 6.64 -7.47 -21.48
CA ALA A 188 7.83 -6.64 -21.36
C ALA A 188 8.50 -6.48 -22.74
N PRO A 189 9.13 -5.32 -23.04
CA PRO A 189 9.81 -5.09 -24.30
C PRO A 189 11.12 -5.91 -24.36
N ARG A 190 11.54 -6.28 -25.57
CA ARG A 190 12.87 -6.86 -25.85
C ARG A 190 13.80 -5.81 -26.41
N ASP A 191 15.09 -5.88 -26.09
CA ASP A 191 16.12 -4.94 -26.57
C ASP A 191 16.19 -4.85 -28.10
N ARG A 192 15.90 -5.97 -28.80
CA ARG A 192 15.92 -6.06 -30.26
C ARG A 192 14.54 -5.88 -30.92
N GLY A 193 13.58 -5.31 -30.19
CA GLY A 193 12.19 -5.11 -30.61
C GLY A 193 11.29 -6.31 -30.33
N GLY A 194 9.98 -6.02 -30.23
CA GLY A 194 8.94 -6.99 -29.85
C GLY A 194 8.77 -7.12 -28.35
N PHE A 195 7.97 -8.10 -27.94
CA PHE A 195 7.56 -8.28 -26.55
C PHE A 195 7.73 -9.74 -26.12
N TYR A 196 7.84 -9.95 -24.80
CA TYR A 196 7.83 -11.26 -24.17
C TYR A 196 6.94 -11.25 -22.92
N ASP A 197 6.52 -12.42 -22.48
CA ASP A 197 5.64 -12.58 -21.33
C ASP A 197 6.39 -12.21 -20.04
N ARG A 198 5.83 -11.28 -19.27
CA ARG A 198 6.42 -10.86 -18.00
C ARG A 198 6.40 -11.98 -16.95
N PHE A 199 5.32 -12.76 -16.90
CA PHE A 199 5.15 -13.86 -15.96
C PHE A 199 5.43 -15.17 -16.65
N ARG A 200 6.38 -15.96 -16.12
CA ARG A 200 6.78 -17.27 -16.63
C ARG A 200 7.11 -18.21 -15.47
N GLY A 201 6.71 -19.48 -15.54
CA GLY A 201 6.94 -20.48 -14.49
C GLY A 201 6.35 -20.08 -13.13
N ARG A 202 5.18 -19.41 -13.11
CA ARG A 202 4.65 -18.79 -11.89
C ARG A 202 3.19 -19.12 -11.66
N ILE A 203 2.84 -19.32 -10.39
CA ILE A 203 1.43 -19.20 -9.95
C ILE A 203 1.04 -17.73 -10.07
N ILE A 204 -0.12 -17.48 -10.65
CA ILE A 204 -0.65 -16.14 -10.90
C ILE A 204 -1.79 -15.84 -9.93
N PHE A 205 -1.70 -14.69 -9.30
CA PHE A 205 -2.66 -14.11 -8.36
C PHE A 205 -3.27 -12.87 -9.01
N PRO A 206 -4.47 -12.95 -9.59
CA PRO A 206 -5.16 -11.76 -10.10
C PRO A 206 -5.44 -10.78 -8.96
N ILE A 207 -5.15 -9.51 -9.19
CA ILE A 207 -5.42 -8.42 -8.25
C ILE A 207 -6.66 -7.69 -8.72
N PHE A 208 -7.62 -7.52 -7.82
CA PHE A 208 -8.94 -6.96 -8.15
C PHE A 208 -9.12 -5.56 -7.56
N ASP A 209 -9.90 -4.74 -8.27
CA ASP A 209 -10.48 -3.53 -7.70
C ASP A 209 -11.73 -3.84 -6.85
N ARG A 210 -12.33 -2.81 -6.24
CA ARG A 210 -13.54 -2.94 -5.42
C ARG A 210 -14.75 -3.46 -6.17
N GLN A 211 -14.75 -3.36 -7.49
CA GLN A 211 -15.80 -3.86 -8.38
C GLN A 211 -15.50 -5.27 -8.90
N SER A 212 -14.53 -5.96 -8.31
CA SER A 212 -14.08 -7.31 -8.72
C SER A 212 -13.55 -7.40 -10.16
N ARG A 213 -13.05 -6.27 -10.73
CA ARG A 213 -12.39 -6.27 -12.03
C ARG A 213 -10.90 -6.51 -11.83
N VAL A 214 -10.28 -7.28 -12.72
CA VAL A 214 -8.85 -7.54 -12.68
C VAL A 214 -8.07 -6.29 -13.11
N ILE A 215 -7.23 -5.77 -12.23
CA ILE A 215 -6.44 -4.55 -12.45
C ILE A 215 -4.95 -4.83 -12.63
N ALA A 216 -4.46 -5.95 -12.09
CA ALA A 216 -3.05 -6.34 -12.11
C ALA A 216 -2.88 -7.82 -11.75
N PHE A 217 -1.63 -8.26 -11.66
CA PHE A 217 -1.27 -9.63 -11.29
C PHE A 217 -0.06 -9.65 -10.36
N GLY A 218 -0.09 -10.58 -9.41
CA GLY A 218 1.09 -11.08 -8.72
C GLY A 218 1.49 -12.42 -9.30
N GLY A 219 2.79 -12.74 -9.28
CA GLY A 219 3.30 -14.02 -9.74
C GLY A 219 4.31 -14.59 -8.76
N ARG A 220 4.11 -15.83 -8.27
CA ARG A 220 5.09 -16.55 -7.44
C ARG A 220 5.73 -17.66 -8.24
N THR A 221 7.06 -17.70 -8.29
CA THR A 221 7.79 -18.82 -8.91
C THR A 221 7.52 -20.14 -8.15
N ILE A 222 7.42 -21.23 -8.90
CA ILE A 222 7.30 -22.58 -8.33
C ILE A 222 8.64 -23.33 -8.26
N GLY A 223 9.69 -22.79 -8.91
CA GLY A 223 11.08 -23.24 -8.87
C GLY A 223 12.00 -22.23 -8.20
N ASP A 224 13.29 -22.33 -8.48
CA ASP A 224 14.36 -21.50 -7.90
C ASP A 224 14.55 -20.15 -8.62
N GLY A 225 13.59 -19.76 -9.47
CA GLY A 225 13.66 -18.51 -10.24
C GLY A 225 13.53 -17.27 -9.37
N GLU A 226 14.39 -16.28 -9.58
CA GLU A 226 14.32 -14.97 -8.94
C GLU A 226 13.62 -13.93 -9.85
N PRO A 227 12.92 -12.94 -9.27
CA PRO A 227 12.56 -12.84 -7.86
C PRO A 227 11.47 -13.85 -7.46
N LYS A 228 11.46 -14.31 -6.20
CA LYS A 228 10.45 -15.23 -5.66
C LYS A 228 9.01 -14.75 -5.91
N TYR A 229 8.76 -13.46 -5.71
CA TYR A 229 7.50 -12.78 -6.03
C TYR A 229 7.75 -11.68 -7.05
N LEU A 230 6.89 -11.61 -8.05
CA LEU A 230 6.89 -10.57 -9.09
C LEU A 230 5.48 -9.98 -9.20
N ASN A 231 5.36 -8.67 -9.11
CA ASN A 231 4.09 -7.96 -9.31
C ASN A 231 4.07 -7.21 -10.64
N SER A 232 2.86 -6.93 -11.14
CA SER A 232 2.70 -5.94 -12.21
C SER A 232 3.31 -4.60 -11.80
N PRO A 233 3.90 -3.85 -12.74
CA PRO A 233 4.31 -2.47 -12.51
C PRO A 233 3.09 -1.55 -12.33
N GLU A 234 3.33 -0.31 -11.91
CA GLU A 234 2.31 0.74 -11.93
C GLU A 234 1.72 0.88 -13.34
N SER A 235 0.41 1.08 -13.43
CA SER A 235 -0.29 1.17 -14.72
C SER A 235 -1.50 2.09 -14.65
N LEU A 236 -2.18 2.29 -15.78
CA LEU A 236 -3.45 3.03 -15.84
C LEU A 236 -4.53 2.49 -14.88
N LEU A 237 -4.51 1.18 -14.59
CA LEU A 237 -5.50 0.51 -13.74
C LEU A 237 -4.99 0.22 -12.33
N TYR A 238 -3.69 0.15 -12.11
CA TYR A 238 -3.08 -0.38 -10.91
C TYR A 238 -2.08 0.57 -10.29
N SER A 239 -2.24 0.80 -9.00
CA SER A 239 -1.24 1.44 -8.16
C SER A 239 -1.04 0.61 -6.90
N LYS A 240 0.18 0.12 -6.72
CA LYS A 240 0.56 -0.78 -5.64
C LYS A 240 0.32 -0.15 -4.26
N GLY A 241 0.68 1.12 -4.12
CA GLY A 241 0.47 1.87 -2.88
C GLY A 241 -0.98 2.21 -2.55
N ARG A 242 -1.95 1.87 -3.42
CA ARG A 242 -3.38 2.17 -3.28
C ARG A 242 -4.25 0.93 -3.35
N THR A 243 -3.63 -0.24 -3.37
CA THR A 243 -4.34 -1.52 -3.54
C THR A 243 -4.02 -2.44 -2.38
N LEU A 244 -5.04 -3.14 -1.88
CA LEU A 244 -4.93 -4.26 -0.95
C LEU A 244 -5.44 -5.51 -1.64
N TYR A 245 -4.72 -6.61 -1.50
CA TYR A 245 -5.13 -7.91 -2.04
C TYR A 245 -6.25 -8.52 -1.19
N GLY A 246 -7.18 -9.21 -1.83
CA GLY A 246 -8.28 -9.90 -1.17
C GLY A 246 -9.50 -9.05 -0.82
N LEU A 247 -9.53 -7.76 -1.21
CA LEU A 247 -10.60 -6.84 -0.81
C LEU A 247 -12.01 -7.28 -1.24
N PRO A 248 -12.26 -7.74 -2.48
CA PRO A 248 -13.58 -8.27 -2.85
C PRO A 248 -13.96 -9.52 -2.07
N GLN A 249 -13.00 -10.43 -1.87
CA GLN A 249 -13.23 -11.70 -1.16
C GLN A 249 -13.55 -11.45 0.33
N ALA A 250 -12.89 -10.47 0.95
CA ALA A 250 -13.09 -10.13 2.36
C ALA A 250 -14.32 -9.23 2.61
N ALA A 251 -14.91 -8.62 1.58
CA ALA A 251 -15.90 -7.54 1.72
C ALA A 251 -17.11 -7.90 2.60
N ALA A 252 -17.63 -9.13 2.51
CA ALA A 252 -18.75 -9.58 3.32
C ALA A 252 -18.37 -9.73 4.79
N ALA A 253 -17.21 -10.34 5.06
CA ALA A 253 -16.70 -10.54 6.43
C ALA A 253 -16.29 -9.22 7.09
N LEU A 254 -15.69 -8.29 6.34
CA LEU A 254 -15.36 -6.94 6.83
C LEU A 254 -16.62 -6.19 7.27
N ARG A 255 -17.69 -6.23 6.48
CA ARG A 255 -18.98 -5.60 6.85
C ARG A 255 -19.62 -6.24 8.09
N ALA A 256 -19.47 -7.57 8.23
CA ALA A 256 -20.06 -8.30 9.36
C ALA A 256 -19.29 -8.08 10.67
N THR A 257 -17.96 -7.97 10.62
CA THR A 257 -17.11 -7.92 11.81
C THR A 257 -16.64 -6.51 12.17
N GLY A 258 -16.56 -5.59 11.20
CA GLY A 258 -15.90 -4.29 11.37
C GLY A 258 -14.38 -4.37 11.59
N VAL A 259 -13.78 -5.57 11.49
CA VAL A 259 -12.36 -5.84 11.77
C VAL A 259 -11.67 -6.32 10.51
N ALA A 260 -10.53 -5.71 10.15
CA ALA A 260 -9.65 -6.17 9.10
C ALA A 260 -8.37 -6.75 9.70
N LEU A 261 -8.04 -7.99 9.33
CA LEU A 261 -6.73 -8.56 9.55
C LEU A 261 -5.84 -8.20 8.36
N VAL A 262 -4.61 -7.73 8.60
CA VAL A 262 -3.67 -7.36 7.54
C VAL A 262 -2.42 -8.20 7.67
N VAL A 263 -2.10 -8.94 6.62
CA VAL A 263 -0.91 -9.78 6.46
C VAL A 263 0.01 -9.22 5.36
N GLU A 264 1.21 -9.78 5.21
CA GLU A 264 2.20 -9.28 4.25
C GLU A 264 2.03 -9.86 2.84
N GLY A 265 1.65 -11.14 2.72
CA GLY A 265 1.71 -11.89 1.49
C GLY A 265 0.38 -12.44 0.97
N TYR A 266 0.38 -12.78 -0.32
CA TYR A 266 -0.76 -13.42 -0.98
C TYR A 266 -1.13 -14.76 -0.36
N LEU A 267 -0.11 -15.59 -0.10
CA LEU A 267 -0.31 -16.95 0.41
C LEU A 267 -0.77 -16.94 1.85
N ASP A 268 -0.28 -16.02 2.69
CA ASP A 268 -0.71 -15.89 4.08
C ASP A 268 -2.21 -15.59 4.15
N LEU A 269 -2.66 -14.62 3.33
CA LEU A 269 -4.08 -14.32 3.20
C LEU A 269 -4.88 -15.53 2.75
N ILE A 270 -4.43 -16.19 1.67
CA ILE A 270 -5.16 -17.33 1.09
C ILE A 270 -5.20 -18.50 2.08
N ALA A 271 -4.11 -18.78 2.76
CA ALA A 271 -4.03 -19.82 3.78
C ALA A 271 -5.02 -19.54 4.94
N LEU A 272 -5.06 -18.32 5.45
CA LEU A 272 -6.03 -17.94 6.47
C LEU A 272 -7.47 -18.10 5.98
N GLN A 273 -7.75 -17.80 4.71
CA GLN A 273 -9.08 -18.02 4.14
C GLN A 273 -9.42 -19.51 3.98
N VAL A 274 -8.44 -20.37 3.66
CA VAL A 274 -8.61 -21.83 3.70
C VAL A 274 -9.05 -22.29 5.09
N HIS A 275 -8.51 -21.68 6.14
CA HIS A 275 -8.88 -21.95 7.53
C HIS A 275 -10.16 -21.21 8.01
N GLY A 276 -10.91 -20.56 7.09
CA GLY A 276 -12.18 -19.89 7.41
C GLY A 276 -12.05 -18.50 8.02
N VAL A 277 -10.87 -17.90 7.97
CA VAL A 277 -10.65 -16.49 8.37
C VAL A 277 -10.85 -15.60 7.16
N ALA A 278 -12.06 -15.08 6.98
CA ALA A 278 -12.46 -14.41 5.75
C ALA A 278 -12.21 -12.88 5.69
N ASN A 279 -11.97 -12.23 6.85
CA ASN A 279 -11.78 -10.77 6.95
C ASN A 279 -10.30 -10.37 6.83
N VAL A 280 -9.53 -11.05 6.00
CA VAL A 280 -8.08 -10.87 5.80
C VAL A 280 -7.81 -10.10 4.53
N LEU A 281 -6.89 -9.15 4.60
CA LEU A 281 -6.34 -8.38 3.48
C LEU A 281 -4.82 -8.50 3.51
N ALA A 282 -4.17 -8.38 2.33
CA ALA A 282 -2.72 -8.41 2.27
C ALA A 282 -2.16 -7.16 1.59
N THR A 283 -0.97 -6.74 2.04
CA THR A 283 -0.13 -5.82 1.29
C THR A 283 0.51 -6.56 0.11
N LEU A 284 1.04 -5.83 -0.85
CA LEU A 284 1.54 -6.43 -2.11
C LEU A 284 3.06 -6.51 -2.14
N GLY A 285 3.68 -6.95 -1.01
CA GLY A 285 5.14 -7.04 -0.87
C GLY A 285 5.80 -5.67 -0.83
N THR A 286 5.14 -4.68 -0.23
CA THR A 286 5.66 -3.35 0.10
C THR A 286 5.24 -2.97 1.51
N ALA A 287 5.97 -2.04 2.13
CA ALA A 287 5.50 -1.41 3.34
C ALA A 287 4.10 -0.81 3.13
N LEU A 288 3.27 -0.88 4.18
CA LEU A 288 1.94 -0.29 4.18
C LEU A 288 2.04 1.23 3.89
N THR A 289 1.14 1.73 3.07
CA THR A 289 1.07 3.15 2.72
C THR A 289 -0.09 3.84 3.40
N ARG A 290 -0.04 5.17 3.44
CA ARG A 290 -1.13 5.99 3.98
C ARG A 290 -2.44 5.80 3.21
N GLU A 291 -2.36 5.68 1.89
CA GLU A 291 -3.51 5.41 1.02
C GLU A 291 -4.15 4.06 1.31
N GLN A 292 -3.34 3.04 1.59
CA GLN A 292 -3.85 1.73 2.01
C GLN A 292 -4.50 1.79 3.40
N VAL A 293 -3.98 2.58 4.35
CA VAL A 293 -4.63 2.80 5.65
C VAL A 293 -5.96 3.53 5.49
N ARG A 294 -6.06 4.51 4.61
CA ARG A 294 -7.34 5.15 4.26
C ARG A 294 -8.34 4.17 3.65
N LEU A 295 -7.85 3.27 2.81
CA LEU A 295 -8.68 2.21 2.24
C LEU A 295 -9.19 1.26 3.33
N LEU A 296 -8.35 0.87 4.30
CA LEU A 296 -8.73 0.09 5.47
C LEU A 296 -9.79 0.82 6.30
N LYS A 297 -9.58 2.10 6.59
CA LYS A 297 -10.53 2.95 7.33
C LYS A 297 -11.92 3.04 6.68
N ALA A 298 -11.98 2.95 5.35
CA ALA A 298 -13.25 2.96 4.62
C ALA A 298 -14.01 1.63 4.70
N VAL A 299 -13.38 0.53 5.15
CA VAL A 299 -13.97 -0.82 5.14
C VAL A 299 -13.96 -1.52 6.49
N ALA A 300 -13.25 -0.99 7.49
CA ALA A 300 -13.16 -1.55 8.83
C ALA A 300 -13.07 -0.44 9.90
N ASP A 301 -13.56 -0.74 11.08
CA ASP A 301 -13.48 0.13 12.26
C ASP A 301 -12.18 -0.09 13.04
N LYS A 302 -11.62 -1.30 12.94
CA LYS A 302 -10.40 -1.74 13.62
C LYS A 302 -9.55 -2.61 12.69
N VAL A 303 -8.24 -2.46 12.81
CA VAL A 303 -7.26 -3.28 12.08
C VAL A 303 -6.43 -4.09 13.08
N VAL A 304 -6.11 -5.33 12.72
CA VAL A 304 -5.13 -6.16 13.41
C VAL A 304 -4.01 -6.47 12.41
N LEU A 305 -2.79 -6.03 12.71
CA LEU A 305 -1.61 -6.39 11.93
C LEU A 305 -1.12 -7.76 12.38
N VAL A 306 -1.03 -8.69 11.45
CA VAL A 306 -0.58 -10.07 11.68
C VAL A 306 0.61 -10.32 10.76
N TYR A 307 1.79 -10.00 11.25
CA TYR A 307 3.04 -10.09 10.48
C TYR A 307 3.89 -11.24 10.99
N ASP A 308 4.85 -11.65 10.18
CA ASP A 308 5.74 -12.78 10.51
C ASP A 308 6.44 -12.57 11.84
N GLY A 309 6.64 -13.66 12.57
CA GLY A 309 7.30 -13.69 13.89
C GLY A 309 8.82 -13.55 13.79
N ASP A 310 9.30 -12.61 12.97
CA ASP A 310 10.70 -12.29 12.79
C ASP A 310 11.00 -10.79 12.96
N ALA A 311 12.29 -10.43 12.92
CA ALA A 311 12.72 -9.04 13.06
C ALA A 311 12.22 -8.12 11.92
N ALA A 312 11.99 -8.68 10.72
CA ALA A 312 11.49 -7.93 9.58
C ALA A 312 10.02 -7.58 9.77
N GLY A 313 9.18 -8.55 10.20
CA GLY A 313 7.76 -8.34 10.52
C GLY A 313 7.58 -7.35 11.68
N ALA A 314 8.37 -7.47 12.77
CA ALA A 314 8.34 -6.51 13.87
C ALA A 314 8.70 -5.08 13.40
N LYS A 315 9.71 -4.93 12.56
CA LYS A 315 10.09 -3.64 11.96
C LYS A 315 9.01 -3.10 11.03
N ALA A 316 8.35 -3.96 10.26
CA ALA A 316 7.25 -3.58 9.37
C ALA A 316 6.03 -3.09 10.19
N MET A 317 5.67 -3.75 11.29
CA MET A 317 4.64 -3.28 12.22
C MET A 317 4.95 -1.89 12.76
N LYS A 318 6.16 -1.69 13.33
CA LYS A 318 6.59 -0.39 13.87
C LYS A 318 6.48 0.74 12.83
N ARG A 319 6.84 0.47 11.57
CA ARG A 319 6.70 1.44 10.47
C ARG A 319 5.25 1.77 10.11
N ALA A 320 4.34 0.82 10.28
CA ALA A 320 2.94 1.01 9.98
C ALA A 320 2.20 1.88 11.01
N PHE A 321 2.55 1.80 12.30
CA PHE A 321 1.82 2.46 13.39
C PHE A 321 1.60 3.96 13.19
N PRO A 322 2.61 4.77 12.80
CA PRO A 322 2.41 6.21 12.57
C PRO A 322 1.35 6.52 11.52
N LEU A 323 1.18 5.65 10.51
CA LEU A 323 0.19 5.84 9.46
C LEU A 323 -1.23 5.67 9.99
N PHE A 324 -1.44 4.71 10.90
CA PHE A 324 -2.72 4.49 11.57
C PHE A 324 -3.05 5.63 12.53
N ALA A 325 -2.09 6.10 13.30
CA ALA A 325 -2.25 7.23 14.20
C ALA A 325 -2.62 8.52 13.44
N GLN A 326 -1.96 8.81 12.33
CA GLN A 326 -2.26 9.96 11.46
C GLN A 326 -3.68 9.90 10.85
N GLU A 327 -4.15 8.71 10.50
CA GLU A 327 -5.48 8.53 9.92
C GLU A 327 -6.56 8.27 10.98
N ASN A 328 -6.21 8.24 12.28
CA ASN A 328 -7.12 7.99 13.38
C ASN A 328 -7.92 6.69 13.16
N LEU A 329 -7.22 5.60 12.88
CA LEU A 329 -7.77 4.27 12.71
C LEU A 329 -7.20 3.35 13.79
N ALA A 330 -8.08 2.72 14.57
CA ALA A 330 -7.68 1.81 15.63
C ALA A 330 -6.90 0.61 15.06
N VAL A 331 -5.68 0.42 15.55
CA VAL A 331 -4.82 -0.70 15.13
C VAL A 331 -4.30 -1.46 16.34
N ARG A 332 -4.26 -2.77 16.19
CA ARG A 332 -3.69 -3.72 17.16
C ARG A 332 -2.56 -4.51 16.51
N ALA A 333 -1.62 -4.93 17.31
CA ALA A 333 -0.53 -5.81 16.91
C ALA A 333 -0.83 -7.24 17.39
N LEU A 334 -0.69 -8.20 16.49
CA LEU A 334 -0.64 -9.63 16.81
C LEU A 334 0.73 -10.15 16.37
N PRO A 335 1.76 -10.03 17.24
CA PRO A 335 3.04 -10.64 16.96
C PRO A 335 2.89 -12.17 17.01
N LEU A 336 3.34 -12.83 15.96
CA LEU A 336 3.38 -14.29 15.94
C LEU A 336 4.63 -14.80 16.67
N PRO A 337 4.60 -16.04 17.21
CA PRO A 337 5.78 -16.67 17.76
C PRO A 337 6.94 -16.73 16.76
N ALA A 338 8.18 -16.67 17.27
CA ALA A 338 9.38 -16.66 16.44
C ALA A 338 9.41 -17.82 15.44
N GLY A 339 9.65 -17.48 14.16
CA GLY A 339 9.75 -18.44 13.06
C GLY A 339 8.41 -18.90 12.48
N LEU A 340 7.27 -18.39 12.97
CA LEU A 340 5.96 -18.68 12.40
C LEU A 340 5.47 -17.52 11.54
N ASP A 341 4.90 -17.85 10.39
CA ASP A 341 4.08 -16.96 9.56
C ASP A 341 2.58 -17.23 9.86
N PRO A 342 1.65 -16.41 9.34
CA PRO A 342 0.21 -16.59 9.57
C PRO A 342 -0.32 -17.94 9.12
N ASP A 343 0.20 -18.52 8.03
CA ASP A 343 -0.17 -19.84 7.52
C ASP A 343 0.25 -20.93 8.52
N SER A 344 1.53 -20.97 8.86
CA SER A 344 2.10 -21.95 9.80
C SER A 344 1.45 -21.87 11.19
N TYR A 345 1.14 -20.66 11.66
CA TYR A 345 0.47 -20.47 12.94
C TYR A 345 -0.96 -21.03 12.93
N ALA A 346 -1.75 -20.70 11.88
CA ALA A 346 -3.11 -21.21 11.74
C ALA A 346 -3.14 -22.75 11.58
N GLN A 347 -2.18 -23.30 10.85
CA GLN A 347 -2.03 -24.74 10.67
C GLN A 347 -1.67 -25.45 11.97
N ALA A 348 -0.75 -24.89 12.77
CA ALA A 348 -0.29 -25.51 14.02
C ALA A 348 -1.32 -25.41 15.16
N HIS A 349 -2.05 -24.32 15.25
CA HIS A 349 -2.92 -24.01 16.40
C HIS A 349 -4.41 -24.05 16.09
N GLY A 350 -4.78 -24.10 14.81
CA GLY A 350 -6.18 -24.08 14.37
C GLY A 350 -6.83 -22.69 14.38
N VAL A 351 -7.97 -22.57 13.70
CA VAL A 351 -8.66 -21.30 13.49
C VAL A 351 -9.21 -20.67 14.76
N GLU A 352 -9.69 -21.48 15.71
CA GLU A 352 -10.26 -20.96 16.96
C GLU A 352 -9.19 -20.32 17.84
N MET A 353 -8.00 -20.91 17.92
CA MET A 353 -6.87 -20.32 18.61
C MET A 353 -6.41 -19.02 17.92
N PHE A 354 -6.39 -19.01 16.59
CA PHE A 354 -6.08 -17.81 15.81
C PHE A 354 -7.10 -16.70 16.07
N ARG A 355 -8.40 -17.02 16.14
CA ARG A 355 -9.45 -16.07 16.51
C ARG A 355 -9.26 -15.50 17.90
N SER A 356 -9.03 -16.37 18.89
CA SER A 356 -8.73 -15.95 20.26
C SER A 356 -7.51 -15.04 20.33
N ALA A 357 -6.46 -15.36 19.55
CA ALA A 357 -5.25 -14.54 19.48
C ALA A 357 -5.53 -13.13 18.92
N TRP A 358 -6.29 -12.99 17.83
CA TRP A 358 -6.59 -11.67 17.31
C TRP A 358 -7.54 -10.85 18.21
N ASP A 359 -8.46 -11.51 18.92
CA ASP A 359 -9.34 -10.84 19.88
C ASP A 359 -8.56 -10.28 21.07
N SER A 360 -7.50 -11.00 21.49
CA SER A 360 -6.55 -10.60 22.53
C SER A 360 -5.38 -9.75 22.04
N ALA A 361 -5.30 -9.46 20.73
CA ALA A 361 -4.24 -8.64 20.16
C ALA A 361 -4.07 -7.32 20.90
N GLN A 362 -2.83 -6.91 21.13
CA GLN A 362 -2.52 -5.74 21.94
C GLN A 362 -2.74 -4.44 21.14
N PRO A 363 -3.19 -3.35 21.79
CA PRO A 363 -3.10 -2.02 21.18
C PRO A 363 -1.67 -1.75 20.73
N TRP A 364 -1.52 -1.14 19.56
CA TRP A 364 -0.20 -0.95 18.93
C TRP A 364 0.82 -0.24 19.84
N PHE A 365 0.37 0.75 20.62
CA PHE A 365 1.27 1.49 21.50
C PHE A 365 1.77 0.65 22.67
N SER A 366 0.91 -0.18 23.25
CA SER A 366 1.32 -1.15 24.30
C SER A 366 2.34 -2.12 23.77
N TYR A 367 2.11 -2.68 22.58
CA TYR A 367 3.08 -3.55 21.93
C TYR A 367 4.43 -2.85 21.72
N LEU A 368 4.41 -1.63 21.18
CA LEU A 368 5.63 -0.85 20.93
C LEU A 368 6.38 -0.55 22.24
N LEU A 369 5.67 -0.12 23.27
CA LEU A 369 6.27 0.19 24.59
C LEU A 369 6.95 -1.05 25.21
N GLU A 370 6.26 -2.18 25.22
CA GLU A 370 6.83 -3.43 25.77
C GLU A 370 8.05 -3.90 24.97
N ASP A 371 7.98 -3.84 23.65
CA ASP A 371 9.11 -4.22 22.78
C ASP A 371 10.34 -3.31 23.00
N LEU A 372 10.13 -2.01 23.19
CA LEU A 372 11.22 -1.09 23.52
C LEU A 372 11.78 -1.32 24.93
N ILE A 373 10.93 -1.64 25.90
CA ILE A 373 11.37 -2.01 27.27
C ILE A 373 12.22 -3.30 27.23
N ILE A 374 11.79 -4.30 26.49
CA ILE A 374 12.55 -5.55 26.31
C ILE A 374 13.90 -5.28 25.66
N THR A 375 13.93 -4.37 24.67
CA THR A 375 15.14 -4.05 23.91
C THR A 375 16.16 -3.27 24.72
N HIS A 376 15.74 -2.26 25.50
CA HIS A 376 16.62 -1.30 26.15
C HIS A 376 16.76 -1.50 27.66
N GLY A 377 15.84 -2.22 28.29
CA GLY A 377 15.79 -2.38 29.74
C GLY A 377 15.10 -1.23 30.47
N LEU A 378 15.09 -1.32 31.83
CA LEU A 378 14.45 -0.36 32.73
C LEU A 378 15.44 0.37 33.64
N ASP A 379 16.75 0.28 33.40
CA ASP A 379 17.73 1.14 34.03
C ASP A 379 17.63 2.59 33.52
N ILE A 380 18.41 3.51 34.03
CA ILE A 380 18.29 4.92 33.67
C ILE A 380 18.54 5.14 32.18
N GLU A 381 19.57 4.50 31.62
CA GLU A 381 19.94 4.63 30.22
C GLU A 381 18.87 3.99 29.30
N GLY A 382 18.38 2.81 29.66
CA GLY A 382 17.31 2.13 28.94
C GLY A 382 16.01 2.93 28.90
N ARG A 383 15.59 3.51 30.02
CA ARG A 383 14.39 4.39 30.07
C ARG A 383 14.56 5.61 29.17
N VAL A 384 15.74 6.24 29.15
CA VAL A 384 16.05 7.38 28.26
C VAL A 384 15.98 6.94 26.78
N ALA A 385 16.52 5.77 26.44
CA ALA A 385 16.47 5.21 25.09
C ALA A 385 15.02 4.92 24.67
N VAL A 386 14.22 4.26 25.51
CA VAL A 386 12.79 4.00 25.29
C VAL A 386 12.05 5.30 25.00
N LEU A 387 12.24 6.34 25.81
CA LEU A 387 11.56 7.64 25.62
C LEU A 387 12.00 8.34 24.33
N SER A 388 13.27 8.24 23.97
CA SER A 388 13.78 8.78 22.71
C SER A 388 13.12 8.13 21.50
N GLU A 389 12.96 6.81 21.51
CA GLU A 389 12.33 6.06 20.41
C GLU A 389 10.80 6.20 20.39
N LEU A 390 10.13 6.39 21.55
CA LEU A 390 8.67 6.63 21.60
C LEU A 390 8.27 8.02 21.10
N ARG A 391 9.16 9.01 21.20
CA ARG A 391 8.84 10.41 20.88
C ARG A 391 8.20 10.61 19.50
N PRO A 392 8.72 10.07 18.40
CA PRO A 392 8.10 10.25 17.07
C PRO A 392 6.67 9.72 17.01
N PHE A 393 6.37 8.64 17.73
CA PHE A 393 5.05 8.03 17.74
C PHE A 393 4.04 8.84 18.55
N VAL A 394 4.45 9.42 19.68
CA VAL A 394 3.61 10.30 20.48
C VAL A 394 3.28 11.59 19.72
N GLN A 395 4.25 12.14 18.99
CA GLN A 395 4.06 13.39 18.23
C GLN A 395 3.11 13.27 17.04
N VAL A 396 2.93 12.08 16.48
CA VAL A 396 1.99 11.87 15.35
C VAL A 396 0.56 11.55 15.80
N MET A 397 0.35 11.29 17.10
CA MET A 397 -0.99 11.11 17.65
C MET A 397 -1.76 12.42 17.56
N SER A 398 -2.92 12.36 16.95
CA SER A 398 -3.72 13.53 16.66
C SER A 398 -4.81 13.76 17.70
N ASP A 399 -5.22 12.72 18.47
CA ASP A 399 -6.18 12.84 19.56
C ASP A 399 -5.45 13.13 20.88
N PRO A 400 -5.67 14.33 21.50
CA PRO A 400 -5.00 14.69 22.73
C PRO A 400 -5.43 13.83 23.94
N VAL A 401 -6.62 13.24 23.91
CA VAL A 401 -7.10 12.36 24.98
C VAL A 401 -6.39 11.01 24.89
N GLU A 402 -6.31 10.44 23.68
CA GLU A 402 -5.55 9.22 23.43
C GLU A 402 -4.07 9.42 23.81
N GLN A 403 -3.46 10.54 23.40
CA GLN A 403 -2.09 10.89 23.76
C GLN A 403 -1.90 10.96 25.26
N ASP A 404 -2.80 11.60 26.03
CA ASP A 404 -2.71 11.69 27.48
C ASP A 404 -2.79 10.33 28.16
N LEU A 405 -3.72 9.48 27.73
CA LEU A 405 -3.86 8.12 28.27
C LEU A 405 -2.61 7.28 28.04
N TRP A 406 -2.01 7.35 26.86
CA TRP A 406 -0.75 6.65 26.55
C TRP A 406 0.43 7.20 27.34
N LEU A 407 0.53 8.52 27.54
CA LEU A 407 1.55 9.12 28.37
C LEU A 407 1.45 8.67 29.83
N ARG A 408 0.24 8.53 30.39
CA ARG A 408 0.04 7.98 31.73
C ARG A 408 0.45 6.52 31.83
N ASN A 409 0.01 5.70 30.89
CA ASN A 409 0.41 4.30 30.83
C ASN A 409 1.95 4.16 30.74
N THR A 410 2.61 4.97 29.89
CA THR A 410 4.07 4.99 29.78
C THR A 410 4.74 5.42 31.07
N SER A 411 4.21 6.44 31.75
CA SER A 411 4.68 6.93 33.07
C SER A 411 4.67 5.81 34.12
N GLU A 412 3.56 5.09 34.22
CA GLU A 412 3.41 3.95 35.15
C GLU A 412 4.38 2.83 34.83
N ARG A 413 4.49 2.45 33.55
CA ARG A 413 5.36 1.33 33.12
C ARG A 413 6.86 1.62 33.28
N LEU A 414 7.28 2.87 33.03
CA LEU A 414 8.69 3.27 33.16
C LEU A 414 9.04 3.80 34.56
N GLY A 415 8.07 4.02 35.45
CA GLY A 415 8.30 4.63 36.76
C GLY A 415 8.88 6.05 36.67
N VAL A 416 8.39 6.86 35.72
CA VAL A 416 8.81 8.24 35.47
C VAL A 416 7.64 9.18 35.73
N ASP A 417 7.89 10.36 36.30
CA ASP A 417 6.82 11.35 36.53
C ASP A 417 6.11 11.78 35.25
N ALA A 418 4.77 11.79 35.27
CA ALA A 418 3.96 12.03 34.07
C ALA A 418 4.13 13.46 33.51
N ALA A 419 4.40 14.48 34.37
CA ALA A 419 4.60 15.85 33.93
C ALA A 419 5.98 16.00 33.28
N ALA A 420 7.01 15.37 33.83
CA ALA A 420 8.34 15.31 33.23
C ALA A 420 8.33 14.59 31.88
N LEU A 421 7.60 13.45 31.81
CA LEU A 421 7.40 12.68 30.57
C LEU A 421 6.73 13.52 29.48
N ARG A 422 5.60 14.17 29.82
CA ARG A 422 4.88 15.06 28.89
C ARG A 422 5.79 16.17 28.36
N LYS A 423 6.51 16.87 29.26
CA LYS A 423 7.45 17.92 28.87
C LYS A 423 8.54 17.37 27.93
N SER A 424 9.10 16.19 28.21
CA SER A 424 10.14 15.57 27.39
C SER A 424 9.64 15.18 25.98
N LEU A 425 8.43 14.62 25.86
CA LEU A 425 7.92 14.09 24.59
C LEU A 425 7.21 15.13 23.71
N THR A 426 6.66 16.21 24.33
CA THR A 426 5.86 17.22 23.59
C THR A 426 6.60 18.56 23.37
N SER A 427 7.70 18.84 24.09
CA SER A 427 8.34 20.17 24.16
C SER A 427 9.32 20.51 23.01
N LEU A 428 9.59 19.59 22.10
CA LEU A 428 10.42 19.85 20.92
C LEU A 428 9.55 20.04 19.68
N ALA A 429 9.98 20.94 18.77
CA ALA A 429 9.27 21.22 17.52
C ALA A 429 8.83 19.92 16.82
N PRO A 430 7.59 19.88 16.29
CA PRO A 430 7.10 18.67 15.64
C PRO A 430 8.09 18.24 14.56
N ILE A 431 8.54 16.99 14.65
CA ILE A 431 9.29 16.37 13.54
C ILE A 431 8.33 16.40 12.36
N SER A 432 8.67 17.18 11.33
CA SER A 432 7.86 17.28 10.13
C SER A 432 7.53 15.85 9.65
N ALA A 433 6.26 15.60 9.30
CA ALA A 433 5.79 14.31 8.76
C ALA A 433 6.65 13.81 7.57
N ALA A 434 7.39 14.70 6.93
CA ALA A 434 8.40 14.40 5.91
C ALA A 434 9.58 13.56 6.43
N ARG A 435 9.85 13.52 7.77
CA ARG A 435 10.89 12.64 8.36
C ARG A 435 10.39 11.22 8.67
N LEU A 436 9.08 11.00 8.64
CA LEU A 436 8.46 9.69 8.88
C LEU A 436 7.98 9.03 7.58
N ASP A 437 8.32 9.60 6.41
CA ASP A 437 8.07 8.95 5.12
C ASP A 437 9.01 7.73 4.97
N PRO A 438 8.48 6.50 5.06
CA PRO A 438 9.30 5.29 4.99
C PRO A 438 10.03 5.15 3.65
N THR A 439 9.48 5.70 2.58
CA THR A 439 10.12 5.71 1.25
C THR A 439 11.34 6.62 1.24
N ARG A 440 11.26 7.77 1.92
CA ARG A 440 12.38 8.70 2.04
C ARG A 440 13.50 8.13 2.91
N SER A 441 13.16 7.40 3.99
CA SER A 441 14.12 6.70 4.86
C SER A 441 14.84 5.57 4.11
N ILE A 442 14.14 4.79 3.29
CA ILE A 442 14.73 3.69 2.50
C ILE A 442 15.70 4.25 1.45
N VAL A 443 15.32 5.32 0.75
CA VAL A 443 16.18 5.96 -0.26
C VAL A 443 17.43 6.54 0.41
N VAL A 444 17.28 7.29 1.51
CA VAL A 444 18.41 7.83 2.29
C VAL A 444 19.31 6.73 2.82
N ASP A 445 18.76 5.59 3.26
CA ASP A 445 19.55 4.45 3.74
C ASP A 445 20.30 3.74 2.60
N GLN A 446 19.73 3.70 1.40
CA GLN A 446 20.40 3.21 0.19
C GLN A 446 21.50 4.16 -0.27
N GLU A 447 21.23 5.47 -0.31
CA GLU A 447 22.22 6.50 -0.62
C GLU A 447 23.40 6.48 0.36
N LYS A 448 23.15 6.34 1.68
CA LYS A 448 24.19 6.17 2.70
C LYS A 448 25.01 4.91 2.51
N LYS A 449 24.38 3.78 2.17
CA LYS A 449 25.08 2.51 1.90
C LYS A 449 25.98 2.63 0.67
N LEU A 450 25.46 3.27 -0.39
CA LEU A 450 26.22 3.49 -1.62
C LEU A 450 27.44 4.38 -1.35
N LEU A 451 27.26 5.52 -0.65
CA LEU A 451 28.38 6.38 -0.28
C LEU A 451 29.41 5.69 0.60
N ARG A 452 28.97 4.93 1.60
CA ARG A 452 29.88 4.13 2.44
C ARG A 452 30.68 3.12 1.60
N TRP A 453 30.03 2.50 0.64
CA TRP A 453 30.72 1.55 -0.25
C TRP A 453 31.72 2.25 -1.15
N VAL A 454 31.39 3.41 -1.75
CA VAL A 454 32.31 4.25 -2.53
C VAL A 454 33.51 4.71 -1.69
N LEU A 455 33.26 5.16 -0.45
CA LEU A 455 34.32 5.57 0.48
C LEU A 455 35.24 4.41 0.87
N ALA A 456 34.70 3.18 0.95
CA ALA A 456 35.49 1.99 1.28
C ALA A 456 36.25 1.40 0.09
N HIS A 457 35.79 1.66 -1.13
CA HIS A 457 36.34 1.09 -2.36
C HIS A 457 36.56 2.18 -3.43
N PRO A 458 37.39 3.17 -3.16
CA PRO A 458 37.54 4.34 -4.01
C PRO A 458 38.05 4.02 -5.43
N GLU A 459 38.69 2.87 -5.63
CA GLU A 459 39.18 2.40 -6.91
C GLU A 459 38.12 1.64 -7.75
N ALA A 460 36.97 1.37 -7.19
CA ALA A 460 35.97 0.50 -7.83
C ALA A 460 34.99 1.25 -8.75
N VAL A 461 34.95 2.59 -8.70
CA VAL A 461 34.01 3.42 -9.49
C VAL A 461 34.75 4.59 -10.13
N ALA A 462 34.53 4.77 -11.43
CA ALA A 462 35.11 5.92 -12.13
C ALA A 462 34.38 7.23 -11.76
N PRO A 463 35.10 8.38 -11.71
CA PRO A 463 34.47 9.67 -11.38
C PRO A 463 33.28 10.03 -12.29
N GLU A 464 33.31 9.63 -13.54
CA GLU A 464 32.26 9.84 -14.53
C GLU A 464 30.95 9.10 -14.16
N GLU A 465 31.05 7.88 -13.61
CA GLU A 465 29.92 7.10 -13.14
C GLU A 465 29.31 7.74 -11.86
N LEU A 466 30.12 8.32 -10.97
CA LEU A 466 29.65 9.04 -9.80
C LEU A 466 28.85 10.29 -10.18
N GLU A 467 29.21 10.96 -11.29
CA GLU A 467 28.46 12.11 -11.82
C GLU A 467 27.07 11.74 -12.28
N GLU A 468 26.91 10.60 -12.95
CA GLU A 468 25.60 10.11 -13.38
C GLU A 468 24.69 9.83 -12.17
N TRP A 469 25.25 9.33 -11.06
CA TRP A 469 24.50 9.04 -9.84
C TRP A 469 24.05 10.31 -9.09
N THR A 470 24.67 11.47 -9.32
CA THR A 470 24.33 12.73 -8.64
C THR A 470 22.87 13.15 -8.90
N GLU A 471 22.32 12.84 -10.08
CA GLU A 471 20.93 13.11 -10.43
C GLU A 471 19.92 12.21 -9.69
N GLU A 472 20.35 11.03 -9.22
CA GLU A 472 19.50 10.06 -8.53
C GLU A 472 19.43 10.30 -7.02
N PHE A 473 20.39 11.05 -6.44
CA PHE A 473 20.44 11.37 -5.02
C PHE A 473 19.35 12.39 -4.65
N ARG A 474 18.50 12.01 -3.71
CA ARG A 474 17.36 12.81 -3.23
C ARG A 474 17.64 13.54 -1.92
N ASN A 475 18.61 13.06 -1.12
CA ASN A 475 19.01 13.72 0.09
C ASN A 475 20.07 14.81 -0.24
N PRO A 476 19.77 16.11 0.03
CA PRO A 476 20.69 17.20 -0.34
C PRO A 476 22.07 17.12 0.34
N GLU A 477 22.14 16.62 1.58
CA GLU A 477 23.41 16.50 2.32
C GLU A 477 24.27 15.36 1.76
N LEU A 478 23.64 14.21 1.42
CA LEU A 478 24.35 13.08 0.81
C LEU A 478 24.76 13.39 -0.63
N LYS A 479 23.93 14.13 -1.37
CA LYS A 479 24.27 14.66 -2.69
C LYS A 479 25.49 15.58 -2.62
N GLY A 480 25.51 16.53 -1.66
CA GLY A 480 26.65 17.40 -1.42
C GLY A 480 27.94 16.62 -1.07
N LEU A 481 27.83 15.53 -0.29
CA LEU A 481 28.97 14.66 -0.01
C LEU A 481 29.47 13.94 -1.26
N LEU A 482 28.57 13.44 -2.12
CA LEU A 482 28.93 12.82 -3.40
C LEU A 482 29.65 13.83 -4.31
N GLU A 483 29.15 15.06 -4.41
CA GLU A 483 29.77 16.15 -5.17
C GLU A 483 31.18 16.50 -4.64
N LEU A 484 31.39 16.49 -3.32
CA LEU A 484 32.72 16.67 -2.71
C LEU A 484 33.67 15.51 -3.07
N ILE A 485 33.19 14.27 -3.09
CA ILE A 485 33.96 13.10 -3.51
C ILE A 485 34.40 13.27 -4.98
N ILE A 486 33.48 13.63 -5.87
CA ILE A 486 33.75 13.86 -7.30
C ILE A 486 34.80 14.97 -7.47
N THR A 487 34.65 16.08 -6.75
CA THR A 487 35.60 17.20 -6.77
C THR A 487 37.00 16.77 -6.33
N SER A 488 37.08 16.00 -5.24
CA SER A 488 38.37 15.46 -4.76
C SER A 488 39.08 14.59 -5.79
N TYR A 489 38.33 13.77 -6.53
CA TYR A 489 38.89 12.98 -7.63
C TYR A 489 39.38 13.84 -8.79
N ARG A 490 38.65 14.90 -9.17
CA ARG A 490 39.01 15.80 -10.26
C ARG A 490 40.28 16.60 -9.96
N GLU A 491 40.42 17.07 -8.72
CA GLU A 491 41.51 17.95 -8.32
C GLU A 491 42.79 17.18 -7.99
N HIS A 492 42.67 15.99 -7.40
CA HIS A 492 43.81 15.27 -6.83
C HIS A 492 44.07 13.92 -7.51
N GLY A 493 43.26 13.49 -8.46
CA GLY A 493 43.34 12.18 -9.11
C GLY A 493 43.06 10.99 -8.18
N ARG A 494 42.65 11.26 -6.93
CA ARG A 494 42.31 10.27 -5.90
C ARG A 494 41.39 10.88 -4.85
N MET A 495 40.71 10.02 -4.12
CA MET A 495 39.90 10.46 -2.97
C MET A 495 40.80 10.83 -1.78
N ASP A 496 40.70 12.05 -1.29
CA ASP A 496 41.39 12.51 -0.08
C ASP A 496 40.43 12.56 1.11
N HIS A 497 40.49 11.55 1.96
CA HIS A 497 39.63 11.43 3.16
C HIS A 497 39.80 12.60 4.12
N SER A 498 41.01 13.16 4.23
CA SER A 498 41.28 14.27 5.16
C SER A 498 40.60 15.56 4.72
N LEU A 499 40.57 15.79 3.40
CA LEU A 499 39.88 16.93 2.79
C LEU A 499 38.37 16.81 2.92
N LEU A 500 37.83 15.61 2.69
CA LEU A 500 36.41 15.32 2.82
C LEU A 500 35.91 15.57 4.26
N VAL A 501 36.66 15.14 5.27
CA VAL A 501 36.33 15.37 6.69
C VAL A 501 36.36 16.87 7.05
N GLN A 502 37.29 17.63 6.47
CA GLN A 502 37.36 19.09 6.72
C GLN A 502 36.22 19.87 6.06
N GLN A 503 35.75 19.43 4.91
CA GLN A 503 34.71 20.15 4.15
C GLN A 503 33.29 19.66 4.48
N ALA A 504 33.13 18.46 5.01
CA ALA A 504 31.84 17.96 5.44
C ALA A 504 31.32 18.69 6.68
N THR A 505 30.05 19.08 6.68
CA THR A 505 29.42 19.80 7.80
C THR A 505 28.24 18.99 8.35
N GLY A 506 27.97 19.09 9.66
CA GLY A 506 26.78 18.53 10.30
C GLY A 506 26.72 17.00 10.31
N GLU A 507 25.62 16.43 9.86
CA GLU A 507 25.38 14.97 9.84
C GLU A 507 26.28 14.22 8.84
N THR A 508 26.92 14.90 7.90
CA THR A 508 27.85 14.31 6.94
C THR A 508 29.21 13.95 7.54
N GLN A 509 29.55 14.45 8.74
CA GLN A 509 30.77 14.07 9.46
C GLN A 509 30.67 12.75 10.24
N ARG A 510 29.47 12.19 10.38
CA ARG A 510 29.17 10.92 11.06
C ARG A 510 28.88 9.81 10.06
#